data_c7f71f150e4f91666d47090bdf3e22b9
#
_entry.id   c7f71f150e4f91666d47090bdf3e22b9
#
_cell.length_a   1.000
_cell.length_b   1.000
_cell.length_c   1.000
_cell.angle_alpha   90.00
_cell.angle_beta   90.00
_cell.angle_gamma   90.00
#
_symmetry.space_group_name_H-M   'P 1'
#
loop_
_entity.id
_entity.type
_entity.pdbx_description
1 polymer ?
#
loop_
_entity_poly.entity_id
_entity_poly.type
_entity_poly.pdbx_seq_one_letter_code
_entity_poly.pdbx_strand_id
1 'polypeptide(L)'
;MSESKESSPKKLNRSTAALVGLAVVFLIALLVNFVVDRISFRADLTEYGVYTLSEGTSNILSRLETPVELRYYVTDDSKVMSPSERTRARRVSDLLAEFARNAPTKEIEFTNEAGEFEKKRTKMLTVKKLNPEPNTDAEDSAMIDGLQAGVSGETNNELYFGIAIQCLDAVEALPFIPAKPETILEYDLARAISSVHGG
;
A
#
# COMPACT_ATOMS: atom_id res chain seq x y z
N MET A 1 -44.20 -37.61 50.74
CA MET A 1 -42.91 -38.32 50.54
C MET A 1 -42.62 -38.29 49.03
N SER A 2 -41.86 -37.31 48.56
CA SER A 2 -41.52 -37.17 47.16
C SER A 2 -40.02 -37.41 47.02
N GLU A 3 -39.64 -38.50 46.40
CA GLU A 3 -38.27 -38.83 46.07
C GLU A 3 -37.82 -37.98 44.88
N SER A 4 -36.86 -37.13 45.12
CA SER A 4 -36.13 -36.39 44.10
C SER A 4 -35.12 -37.32 43.44
N LYS A 5 -35.33 -37.61 42.15
CA LYS A 5 -34.47 -38.44 41.33
C LYS A 5 -33.25 -37.63 40.90
N GLU A 6 -32.15 -37.84 41.62
CA GLU A 6 -30.86 -37.28 41.36
C GLU A 6 -30.26 -37.89 40.09
N SER A 7 -30.13 -37.11 39.01
CA SER A 7 -29.55 -37.55 37.75
C SER A 7 -28.02 -37.54 37.83
N SER A 8 -27.46 -38.74 37.96
CA SER A 8 -26.02 -38.98 37.95
C SER A 8 -25.37 -38.51 36.63
N PRO A 9 -24.26 -37.73 36.63
CA PRO A 9 -23.61 -37.32 35.40
C PRO A 9 -22.96 -38.56 34.73
N LYS A 10 -23.34 -38.82 33.47
CA LYS A 10 -22.75 -39.89 32.66
C LYS A 10 -21.24 -39.59 32.49
N LYS A 11 -20.40 -40.45 33.06
CA LYS A 11 -18.95 -40.39 32.86
C LYS A 11 -18.66 -40.65 31.35
N LEU A 12 -18.19 -39.61 30.64
CA LEU A 12 -17.74 -39.74 29.27
C LEU A 12 -16.57 -40.75 29.22
N ASN A 13 -16.65 -41.74 28.36
CA ASN A 13 -15.55 -42.68 28.14
C ASN A 13 -14.32 -41.90 27.65
N ARG A 14 -13.11 -42.26 28.12
CA ARG A 14 -11.85 -41.58 27.76
C ARG A 14 -11.69 -41.46 26.24
N SER A 15 -12.12 -42.43 25.47
CA SER A 15 -12.08 -42.41 23.99
C SER A 15 -13.04 -41.38 23.39
N THR A 16 -14.26 -41.22 23.93
CA THR A 16 -15.22 -40.21 23.46
C THR A 16 -14.78 -38.80 23.84
N ALA A 17 -14.20 -38.62 25.02
CA ALA A 17 -13.61 -37.33 25.42
C ALA A 17 -12.42 -36.94 24.51
N ALA A 18 -11.57 -37.90 24.13
CA ALA A 18 -10.46 -37.66 23.20
C ALA A 18 -10.93 -37.27 21.78
N LEU A 19 -11.98 -37.97 21.28
CA LEU A 19 -12.56 -37.62 19.97
C LEU A 19 -13.22 -36.24 19.96
N VAL A 20 -13.92 -35.86 21.03
CA VAL A 20 -14.50 -34.53 21.16
C VAL A 20 -13.41 -33.47 21.24
N GLY A 21 -12.33 -33.72 22.00
CA GLY A 21 -11.20 -32.82 22.07
C GLY A 21 -10.53 -32.63 20.72
N LEU A 22 -10.33 -33.70 19.96
CA LEU A 22 -9.76 -33.64 18.59
C LEU A 22 -10.64 -32.83 17.63
N ALA A 23 -11.97 -33.06 17.69
CA ALA A 23 -12.94 -32.34 16.87
C ALA A 23 -12.95 -30.82 17.19
N VAL A 24 -12.85 -30.45 18.46
CA VAL A 24 -12.78 -29.04 18.89
C VAL A 24 -11.50 -28.38 18.39
N VAL A 25 -10.35 -29.05 18.52
CA VAL A 25 -9.07 -28.53 18.00
C VAL A 25 -9.12 -28.34 16.49
N PHE A 26 -9.69 -29.29 15.76
CA PHE A 26 -9.87 -29.20 14.30
C PHE A 26 -10.78 -28.03 13.91
N LEU A 27 -11.87 -27.84 14.65
CA LEU A 27 -12.82 -26.73 14.42
C LEU A 27 -12.20 -25.38 14.71
N ILE A 28 -11.37 -25.26 15.75
CA ILE A 28 -10.59 -24.05 16.06
C ILE A 28 -9.58 -23.77 14.94
N ALA A 29 -8.87 -24.79 14.44
CA ALA A 29 -7.94 -24.64 13.34
C ALA A 29 -8.63 -24.16 12.05
N LEU A 30 -9.82 -24.67 11.73
CA LEU A 30 -10.64 -24.19 10.61
C LEU A 30 -11.11 -22.74 10.81
N LEU A 31 -11.55 -22.38 12.01
CA LEU A 31 -11.95 -21.01 12.33
C LEU A 31 -10.78 -20.04 12.21
N VAL A 32 -9.61 -20.39 12.72
CA VAL A 32 -8.39 -19.57 12.59
C VAL A 32 -8.03 -19.40 11.13
N ASN A 33 -8.04 -20.47 10.34
CA ASN A 33 -7.75 -20.39 8.90
C ASN A 33 -8.77 -19.50 8.18
N PHE A 34 -10.07 -19.64 8.48
CA PHE A 34 -11.13 -18.83 7.89
C PHE A 34 -11.00 -17.34 8.28
N VAL A 35 -10.63 -17.05 9.53
CA VAL A 35 -10.42 -15.68 10.01
C VAL A 35 -9.18 -15.07 9.36
N VAL A 36 -8.08 -15.83 9.26
CA VAL A 36 -6.83 -15.39 8.60
C VAL A 36 -7.07 -15.11 7.11
N ASP A 37 -7.87 -15.91 6.43
CA ASP A 37 -8.20 -15.72 5.01
C ASP A 37 -9.12 -14.49 4.77
N ARG A 38 -9.98 -14.18 5.75
CA ARG A 38 -10.86 -12.98 5.71
C ARG A 38 -10.15 -11.70 6.10
N ILE A 39 -9.18 -11.78 6.99
CA ILE A 39 -8.29 -10.68 7.30
C ILE A 39 -7.19 -10.75 6.25
N SER A 40 -7.31 -9.98 5.16
CA SER A 40 -6.21 -9.71 4.24
C SER A 40 -5.15 -8.87 4.97
N PHE A 41 -4.69 -9.38 6.10
CA PHE A 41 -3.56 -8.88 6.81
C PHE A 41 -2.33 -9.41 6.08
N ARG A 42 -1.97 -8.77 4.96
CA ARG A 42 -0.61 -8.81 4.46
C ARG A 42 0.26 -8.11 5.50
N ALA A 43 0.49 -8.77 6.61
CA ALA A 43 1.64 -8.51 7.40
C ALA A 43 2.84 -8.93 6.54
N ASP A 44 3.35 -8.00 5.77
CA ASP A 44 4.65 -8.10 5.15
C ASP A 44 5.66 -8.07 6.30
N LEU A 45 5.90 -9.26 6.87
CA LEU A 45 6.93 -9.53 7.87
C LEU A 45 8.30 -9.55 7.19
N THR A 46 8.47 -8.78 6.12
CA THR A 46 9.79 -8.54 5.57
C THR A 46 10.54 -7.62 6.52
N GLU A 47 11.56 -8.16 7.12
CA GLU A 47 12.55 -7.62 8.06
C GLU A 47 13.31 -6.39 7.53
N TYR A 48 12.75 -5.62 6.62
CA TYR A 48 13.32 -4.44 5.96
C TYR A 48 12.46 -3.18 6.09
N GLY A 49 11.55 -3.15 7.07
CA GLY A 49 10.71 -1.99 7.36
C GLY A 49 11.39 -0.98 8.29
N VAL A 50 12.60 -0.51 7.99
CA VAL A 50 13.24 0.53 8.81
C VAL A 50 13.69 1.71 7.95
N TYR A 51 12.84 2.13 7.04
CA TYR A 51 12.99 3.48 6.51
C TYR A 51 12.11 4.40 7.36
N THR A 52 12.72 5.13 8.28
CA THR A 52 12.00 6.15 9.05
C THR A 52 12.14 7.47 8.31
N LEU A 53 11.01 8.04 7.89
CA LEU A 53 10.99 9.35 7.24
C LEU A 53 11.62 10.41 8.15
N SER A 54 12.29 11.38 7.56
CA SER A 54 12.83 12.52 8.28
C SER A 54 11.71 13.32 8.95
N GLU A 55 12.06 14.04 10.01
CA GLU A 55 11.12 14.91 10.72
C GLU A 55 10.51 15.97 9.76
N GLY A 56 11.31 16.49 8.83
CA GLY A 56 10.86 17.44 7.82
C GLY A 56 9.78 16.86 6.92
N THR A 57 9.99 15.64 6.40
CA THR A 57 9.01 14.93 5.57
C THR A 57 7.74 14.63 6.37
N SER A 58 7.86 14.14 7.60
CA SER A 58 6.71 13.85 8.47
C SER A 58 5.89 15.11 8.76
N ASN A 59 6.55 16.25 8.96
CA ASN A 59 5.88 17.54 9.16
C ASN A 59 5.11 17.99 7.90
N ILE A 60 5.67 17.81 6.69
CA ILE A 60 4.97 18.12 5.44
C ILE A 60 3.72 17.24 5.32
N LEU A 61 3.84 15.93 5.51
CA LEU A 61 2.72 15.01 5.40
C LEU A 61 1.60 15.31 6.40
N SER A 62 1.94 15.66 7.63
CA SER A 62 0.96 15.98 8.69
C SER A 62 0.10 17.21 8.37
N ARG A 63 0.61 18.13 7.55
CA ARG A 63 -0.06 19.37 7.15
C ARG A 63 -0.94 19.23 5.90
N LEU A 64 -0.93 18.06 5.24
CA LEU A 64 -1.78 17.86 4.07
C LEU A 64 -3.26 18.05 4.42
N GLU A 65 -3.93 18.94 3.74
CA GLU A 65 -5.37 19.25 3.88
C GLU A 65 -6.18 18.71 2.71
N THR A 66 -5.52 18.49 1.58
CA THR A 66 -6.10 17.96 0.35
C THR A 66 -5.44 16.62 0.02
N PRO A 67 -6.21 15.61 -0.45
CA PRO A 67 -5.64 14.33 -0.84
C PRO A 67 -4.64 14.45 -1.98
N VAL A 68 -3.48 13.81 -1.80
CA VAL A 68 -2.41 13.70 -2.80
C VAL A 68 -2.34 12.24 -3.27
N GLU A 69 -2.27 12.02 -4.58
CA GLU A 69 -2.03 10.72 -5.18
C GLU A 69 -0.60 10.66 -5.75
N LEU A 70 0.16 9.66 -5.32
CA LEU A 70 1.45 9.31 -5.92
C LEU A 70 1.24 8.19 -6.93
N ARG A 71 1.42 8.48 -8.21
CA ARG A 71 1.38 7.50 -9.29
C ARG A 71 2.79 7.04 -9.60
N TYR A 72 3.10 5.82 -9.21
CA TYR A 72 4.41 5.22 -9.42
C TYR A 72 4.40 4.36 -10.69
N TYR A 73 5.05 4.86 -11.70
CA TYR A 73 5.19 4.22 -13.00
C TYR A 73 6.48 3.43 -13.06
N VAL A 74 6.37 2.12 -13.15
CA VAL A 74 7.52 1.23 -13.22
C VAL A 74 7.23 0.06 -14.14
N THR A 75 8.06 -0.14 -15.15
CA THR A 75 7.99 -1.32 -16.02
C THR A 75 8.35 -2.56 -15.20
N ASP A 76 7.41 -3.48 -15.03
CA ASP A 76 7.56 -4.68 -14.21
C ASP A 76 7.80 -5.92 -15.10
N ASP A 77 8.81 -5.85 -15.98
CA ASP A 77 9.22 -6.96 -16.83
C ASP A 77 10.67 -7.36 -16.54
N SER A 78 10.85 -8.63 -16.18
CA SER A 78 12.16 -9.21 -15.90
C SER A 78 13.10 -9.29 -17.11
N LYS A 79 12.58 -9.15 -18.32
CA LYS A 79 13.36 -9.09 -19.58
C LYS A 79 13.84 -7.68 -19.87
N VAL A 80 13.14 -6.67 -19.35
CA VAL A 80 13.42 -5.25 -19.56
C VAL A 80 14.31 -4.71 -18.43
N MET A 81 13.93 -4.97 -17.18
CA MET A 81 14.69 -4.49 -16.01
C MET A 81 15.77 -5.47 -15.58
N SER A 82 16.95 -4.96 -15.34
CA SER A 82 18.04 -5.71 -14.70
C SER A 82 17.72 -6.06 -13.24
N PRO A 83 18.40 -7.03 -12.62
CA PRO A 83 18.24 -7.35 -11.21
C PRO A 83 18.48 -6.14 -10.27
N SER A 84 19.43 -5.28 -10.61
CA SER A 84 19.76 -4.08 -9.85
C SER A 84 18.64 -3.05 -9.91
N GLU A 85 18.05 -2.84 -11.08
CA GLU A 85 16.91 -1.94 -11.30
C GLU A 85 15.66 -2.43 -10.57
N ARG A 86 15.37 -3.73 -10.61
CA ARG A 86 14.26 -4.34 -9.85
C ARG A 86 14.43 -4.17 -8.34
N THR A 87 15.65 -4.34 -7.84
CA THR A 87 15.93 -4.11 -6.42
C THR A 87 15.68 -2.65 -6.04
N ARG A 88 16.12 -1.71 -6.88
CA ARG A 88 15.86 -0.28 -6.69
C ARG A 88 14.37 0.03 -6.77
N ALA A 89 13.65 -0.55 -7.72
CA ALA A 89 12.20 -0.35 -7.85
C ALA A 89 11.43 -0.80 -6.60
N ARG A 90 11.86 -1.90 -5.96
CA ARG A 90 11.29 -2.34 -4.67
C ARG A 90 11.55 -1.33 -3.56
N ARG A 91 12.79 -0.84 -3.41
CA ARG A 91 13.12 0.18 -2.41
C ARG A 91 12.31 1.46 -2.59
N VAL A 92 12.12 1.89 -3.84
CA VAL A 92 11.24 3.03 -4.13
C VAL A 92 9.80 2.73 -3.70
N SER A 93 9.30 1.54 -4.01
CA SER A 93 7.96 1.11 -3.58
C SER A 93 7.82 1.11 -2.05
N ASP A 94 8.84 0.65 -1.33
CA ASP A 94 8.87 0.63 0.14
C ASP A 94 8.88 2.05 0.72
N LEU A 95 9.67 2.95 0.14
CA LEU A 95 9.69 4.36 0.51
C LEU A 95 8.30 5.02 0.31
N LEU A 96 7.66 4.80 -0.84
CA LEU A 96 6.33 5.33 -1.12
C LEU A 96 5.28 4.77 -0.16
N ALA A 97 5.37 3.50 0.21
CA ALA A 97 4.50 2.89 1.21
C ALA A 97 4.70 3.54 2.59
N GLU A 98 5.94 3.94 2.93
CA GLU A 98 6.22 4.67 4.16
C GLU A 98 5.61 6.07 4.17
N PHE A 99 5.70 6.81 3.06
CA PHE A 99 4.98 8.07 2.88
C PHE A 99 3.48 7.89 3.10
N ALA A 100 2.89 6.87 2.46
CA ALA A 100 1.47 6.58 2.62
C ALA A 100 1.10 6.18 4.05
N ARG A 101 1.95 5.47 4.78
CA ARG A 101 1.71 5.10 6.20
C ARG A 101 1.71 6.31 7.12
N ASN A 102 2.66 7.23 6.93
CA ASN A 102 2.84 8.41 7.75
C ASN A 102 1.83 9.54 7.46
N ALA A 103 1.19 9.52 6.29
CA ALA A 103 0.18 10.52 5.96
C ALA A 103 -1.09 10.33 6.81
N PRO A 104 -1.70 11.41 7.31
CA PRO A 104 -2.89 11.35 8.14
C PRO A 104 -4.13 10.92 7.34
N THR A 105 -5.14 10.47 8.08
CA THR A 105 -6.50 10.30 7.57
C THR A 105 -7.34 11.43 8.13
N LYS A 106 -7.96 12.24 7.27
CA LYS A 106 -8.80 13.38 7.64
C LYS A 106 -10.23 13.17 7.17
N GLU A 107 -11.16 13.84 7.82
CA GLU A 107 -12.55 13.94 7.37
C GLU A 107 -12.65 15.11 6.41
N ILE A 108 -13.05 14.84 5.18
CA ILE A 108 -13.25 15.86 4.15
C ILE A 108 -14.71 15.91 3.75
N GLU A 109 -15.20 17.11 3.48
CA GLU A 109 -16.53 17.33 2.91
C GLU A 109 -16.44 17.28 1.38
N PHE A 110 -17.34 16.57 0.76
CA PHE A 110 -17.51 16.56 -0.70
C PHE A 110 -18.98 16.63 -1.05
N THR A 111 -19.27 17.16 -2.22
CA THR A 111 -20.63 17.20 -2.74
C THR A 111 -20.89 15.93 -3.54
N ASN A 112 -21.94 15.18 -3.17
CA ASN A 112 -22.35 13.98 -3.91
C ASN A 112 -23.07 14.38 -5.21
N GLU A 113 -23.40 13.38 -6.05
CA GLU A 113 -24.11 13.59 -7.31
C GLU A 113 -25.51 14.23 -7.15
N ALA A 114 -26.10 14.13 -5.96
CA ALA A 114 -27.36 14.77 -5.62
C ALA A 114 -27.21 16.24 -5.16
N GLY A 115 -25.98 16.75 -5.05
CA GLY A 115 -25.68 18.11 -4.57
C GLY A 115 -25.65 18.25 -3.05
N GLU A 116 -25.67 17.15 -2.30
CA GLU A 116 -25.62 17.15 -0.84
C GLU A 116 -24.20 17.07 -0.32
N PHE A 117 -23.89 17.75 0.80
CA PHE A 117 -22.59 17.67 1.45
C PHE A 117 -22.49 16.39 2.29
N GLU A 118 -21.55 15.57 1.95
CA GLU A 118 -21.20 14.36 2.71
C GLU A 118 -19.81 14.46 3.29
N LYS A 119 -19.60 13.88 4.49
CA LYS A 119 -18.29 13.76 5.12
C LYS A 119 -17.72 12.36 4.92
N LYS A 120 -16.50 12.29 4.42
CA LYS A 120 -15.80 11.03 4.20
C LYS A 120 -14.41 11.06 4.84
N ARG A 121 -14.08 10.02 5.57
CA ARG A 121 -12.70 9.81 6.05
C ARG A 121 -11.82 9.38 4.89
N THR A 122 -10.88 10.24 4.52
CA THR A 122 -10.01 10.05 3.36
C THR A 122 -8.55 10.11 3.80
N LYS A 123 -7.74 9.20 3.27
CA LYS A 123 -6.30 9.22 3.48
C LYS A 123 -5.70 10.36 2.66
N MET A 124 -4.87 11.20 3.31
CA MET A 124 -4.32 12.39 2.67
C MET A 124 -3.20 12.09 1.68
N LEU A 125 -2.65 10.88 1.67
CA LEU A 125 -1.72 10.45 0.64
C LEU A 125 -1.99 8.98 0.28
N THR A 126 -2.13 8.73 -1.02
CA THR A 126 -2.32 7.39 -1.58
C THR A 126 -1.25 7.09 -2.62
N VAL A 127 -0.93 5.82 -2.81
CA VAL A 127 0.05 5.36 -3.80
C VAL A 127 -0.63 4.40 -4.76
N LYS A 128 -0.48 4.66 -6.06
CA LYS A 128 -0.94 3.79 -7.14
C LYS A 128 0.25 3.35 -7.98
N LYS A 129 0.55 2.05 -7.97
CA LYS A 129 1.57 1.46 -8.85
C LYS A 129 0.96 1.18 -10.21
N LEU A 130 1.63 1.61 -11.27
CA LEU A 130 1.24 1.43 -12.67
C LEU A 130 2.39 0.78 -13.42
N ASN A 131 2.07 -0.15 -14.32
CA ASN A 131 3.03 -0.84 -15.18
C ASN A 131 2.81 -0.41 -16.64
N PRO A 132 3.52 0.62 -17.11
CA PRO A 132 3.43 1.02 -18.50
C PRO A 132 4.03 -0.04 -19.42
N GLU A 133 3.18 -0.61 -20.26
CA GLU A 133 3.56 -1.48 -21.36
C GLU A 133 3.19 -0.76 -22.68
N PRO A 134 3.87 -1.06 -23.78
CA PRO A 134 3.57 -0.42 -25.06
C PRO A 134 2.10 -0.55 -25.46
N ASN A 135 1.48 0.56 -25.83
CA ASN A 135 0.07 0.67 -26.25
C ASN A 135 -0.94 0.30 -25.13
N THR A 136 -0.67 0.66 -23.90
CA THR A 136 -1.58 0.51 -22.75
C THR A 136 -2.03 1.84 -22.18
N ASP A 137 -3.19 1.86 -21.49
CA ASP A 137 -3.68 3.03 -20.77
C ASP A 137 -2.68 3.53 -19.71
N ALA A 138 -1.83 2.64 -19.19
CA ALA A 138 -0.79 3.00 -18.23
C ALA A 138 0.35 3.80 -18.88
N GLU A 139 0.69 3.50 -20.12
CA GLU A 139 1.66 4.26 -20.91
C GLU A 139 1.10 5.64 -21.27
N ASP A 140 -0.14 5.70 -21.75
CA ASP A 140 -0.83 6.96 -22.06
C ASP A 140 -0.91 7.86 -20.82
N SER A 141 -1.26 7.26 -19.67
CA SER A 141 -1.30 7.97 -18.40
C SER A 141 0.09 8.50 -17.98
N ALA A 142 1.15 7.72 -18.20
CA ALA A 142 2.52 8.16 -17.90
C ALA A 142 2.91 9.38 -18.74
N MET A 143 2.59 9.36 -20.04
CA MET A 143 2.87 10.48 -20.95
C MET A 143 2.08 11.74 -20.56
N ILE A 144 0.80 11.59 -20.21
CA ILE A 144 -0.05 12.70 -19.74
C ILE A 144 0.51 13.32 -18.46
N ASP A 145 1.01 12.49 -17.54
CA ASP A 145 1.64 12.92 -16.29
C ASP A 145 3.05 13.52 -16.48
N GLY A 146 3.55 13.58 -17.71
CA GLY A 146 4.85 14.16 -18.03
C GLY A 146 6.04 13.23 -17.83
N LEU A 147 5.80 11.92 -17.74
CA LEU A 147 6.88 10.94 -17.70
C LEU A 147 7.30 10.53 -19.11
N GLN A 148 8.57 10.14 -19.23
CA GLN A 148 9.15 9.63 -20.46
C GLN A 148 9.83 8.28 -20.20
N ALA A 149 9.79 7.40 -21.18
CA ALA A 149 10.58 6.17 -21.12
C ALA A 149 12.07 6.52 -21.09
N GLY A 150 12.79 5.92 -20.17
CA GLY A 150 14.24 5.91 -20.12
C GLY A 150 14.79 4.65 -20.75
N VAL A 151 16.11 4.52 -20.78
CA VAL A 151 16.79 3.33 -21.27
C VAL A 151 17.54 2.67 -20.11
N SER A 152 17.33 1.36 -19.94
CA SER A 152 18.07 0.55 -18.97
C SER A 152 19.57 0.57 -19.32
N GLY A 153 20.41 0.88 -18.33
CA GLY A 153 21.86 0.89 -18.52
C GLY A 153 22.48 -0.51 -18.72
N GLU A 154 21.77 -1.58 -18.36
CA GLU A 154 22.27 -2.94 -18.43
C GLU A 154 21.63 -3.73 -19.59
N THR A 155 20.32 -3.56 -19.81
CA THR A 155 19.57 -4.32 -20.83
C THR A 155 19.41 -3.56 -22.15
N ASN A 156 19.66 -2.24 -22.14
CA ASN A 156 19.43 -1.32 -23.26
C ASN A 156 17.99 -1.33 -23.80
N ASN A 157 17.04 -1.74 -22.97
CA ASN A 157 15.61 -1.69 -23.27
C ASN A 157 14.98 -0.40 -22.73
N GLU A 158 13.92 0.05 -23.37
CA GLU A 158 13.11 1.15 -22.87
C GLU A 158 12.33 0.71 -21.63
N LEU A 159 12.27 1.57 -20.61
CA LEU A 159 11.52 1.34 -19.38
C LEU A 159 11.00 2.65 -18.79
N TYR A 160 9.86 2.58 -18.15
CA TYR A 160 9.38 3.64 -17.29
C TYR A 160 9.86 3.41 -15.85
N PHE A 161 10.38 4.46 -15.22
CA PHE A 161 10.79 4.43 -13.83
C PHE A 161 10.71 5.83 -13.24
N GLY A 162 9.49 6.28 -12.95
CA GLY A 162 9.22 7.64 -12.48
C GLY A 162 8.00 7.71 -11.57
N ILE A 163 7.74 8.89 -11.02
CA ILE A 163 6.62 9.14 -10.13
C ILE A 163 5.96 10.45 -10.56
N ALA A 164 4.62 10.43 -10.68
CA ALA A 164 3.82 11.64 -10.77
C ALA A 164 3.11 11.87 -9.44
N ILE A 165 3.13 13.11 -8.98
CA ILE A 165 2.52 13.58 -7.75
C ILE A 165 1.35 14.48 -8.15
N GLN A 166 0.14 14.06 -7.84
CA GLN A 166 -1.07 14.81 -8.17
C GLN A 166 -1.78 15.30 -6.91
N CYS A 167 -2.16 16.56 -6.92
CA CYS A 167 -3.08 17.16 -5.94
C CYS A 167 -4.11 18.01 -6.70
N LEU A 168 -5.37 17.59 -6.70
CA LEU A 168 -6.41 18.18 -7.54
C LEU A 168 -5.98 18.20 -9.03
N ASP A 169 -5.90 19.40 -9.60
CA ASP A 169 -5.49 19.61 -11.00
C ASP A 169 -3.97 19.83 -11.16
N ALA A 170 -3.25 20.00 -10.05
CA ALA A 170 -1.79 20.18 -10.07
C ALA A 170 -1.08 18.83 -10.16
N VAL A 171 -0.14 18.72 -11.10
CA VAL A 171 0.69 17.52 -11.28
C VAL A 171 2.16 17.97 -11.34
N GLU A 172 3.02 17.34 -10.53
CA GLU A 172 4.47 17.47 -10.62
C GLU A 172 5.06 16.08 -10.90
N ALA A 173 5.92 15.98 -11.92
CA ALA A 173 6.54 14.73 -12.30
C ALA A 173 8.00 14.65 -11.88
N LEU A 174 8.39 13.49 -11.35
CA LEU A 174 9.77 13.01 -11.29
C LEU A 174 9.95 12.01 -12.43
N PRO A 175 10.30 12.47 -13.64
CA PRO A 175 10.12 11.69 -14.87
C PRO A 175 11.01 10.46 -14.94
N PHE A 176 12.13 10.47 -14.25
CA PHE A 176 13.02 9.33 -14.11
C PHE A 176 13.69 9.33 -12.74
N ILE A 177 13.69 8.19 -12.05
CA ILE A 177 14.32 8.02 -10.75
C ILE A 177 15.74 7.49 -10.96
N PRO A 178 16.76 8.34 -10.85
CA PRO A 178 18.14 7.92 -11.03
C PRO A 178 18.61 7.02 -9.86
N ALA A 179 19.77 6.39 -10.04
CA ALA A 179 20.44 5.62 -8.97
C ALA A 179 21.04 6.58 -7.92
N LYS A 180 20.18 7.22 -7.13
CA LYS A 180 20.57 8.13 -6.03
C LYS A 180 20.27 7.47 -4.68
N PRO A 181 20.91 7.94 -3.58
CA PRO A 181 20.53 7.56 -2.22
C PRO A 181 19.04 7.85 -1.94
N GLU A 182 18.41 7.00 -1.16
CA GLU A 182 16.98 7.10 -0.79
C GLU A 182 16.64 8.43 -0.09
N THR A 183 17.57 8.96 0.69
CA THR A 183 17.42 10.28 1.36
C THR A 183 17.23 11.44 0.38
N ILE A 184 17.86 11.37 -0.80
CA ILE A 184 17.67 12.38 -1.84
C ILE A 184 16.31 12.23 -2.49
N LEU A 185 15.88 10.99 -2.76
CA LEU A 185 14.55 10.72 -3.31
C LEU A 185 13.46 11.13 -2.32
N GLU A 186 13.64 10.87 -1.02
CA GLU A 186 12.73 11.34 0.03
C GLU A 186 12.57 12.86 -0.01
N TYR A 187 13.69 13.58 -0.09
CA TYR A 187 13.67 15.05 -0.18
C TYR A 187 12.95 15.53 -1.45
N ASP A 188 13.27 14.94 -2.62
CA ASP A 188 12.65 15.31 -3.89
C ASP A 188 11.12 15.08 -3.85
N LEU A 189 10.67 13.94 -3.28
CA LEU A 189 9.25 13.64 -3.08
C LEU A 189 8.57 14.62 -2.13
N ALA A 190 9.17 14.87 -0.97
CA ALA A 190 8.61 15.78 0.03
C ALA A 190 8.46 17.20 -0.54
N ARG A 191 9.46 17.66 -1.31
CA ARG A 191 9.43 18.96 -2.01
C ARG A 191 8.31 18.99 -3.05
N ALA A 192 8.19 17.95 -3.89
CA ALA A 192 7.16 17.89 -4.92
C ALA A 192 5.75 17.83 -4.32
N ILE A 193 5.55 17.05 -3.24
CA ILE A 193 4.29 17.02 -2.49
C ILE A 193 3.93 18.41 -1.95
N SER A 194 4.92 19.10 -1.37
CA SER A 194 4.70 20.46 -0.85
C SER A 194 4.38 21.47 -1.97
N SER A 195 4.99 21.32 -3.14
CA SER A 195 4.76 22.17 -4.31
C SER A 195 3.34 22.05 -4.84
N VAL A 196 2.85 20.81 -5.06
CA VAL A 196 1.49 20.59 -5.60
C VAL A 196 0.39 20.89 -4.58
N HIS A 197 0.70 20.81 -3.28
CA HIS A 197 -0.27 21.10 -2.21
C HIS A 197 -0.36 22.58 -1.88
N GLY A 198 0.72 23.34 -2.07
CA GLY A 198 0.81 24.78 -1.73
C GLY A 198 0.56 25.75 -2.90
N GLY A 199 0.35 25.23 -4.13
CA GLY A 199 0.00 26.00 -5.32
C GLY A 199 -1.52 26.10 -5.49
#